data_3933c7625cb7ccdf6efb70c130979078
#
_entry.id   3933c7625cb7ccdf6efb70c130979078
#
_cell.length_a   1.000
_cell.length_b   1.000
_cell.length_c   1.000
_cell.angle_alpha   90.00
_cell.angle_beta   90.00
_cell.angle_gamma   90.00
#
_symmetry.space_group_name_H-M   'P 1'
#
loop_
_entity.id
_entity.type
_entity.pdbx_description
1 polymer ?
#
loop_
_entity_poly.entity_id
_entity_poly.type
_entity_poly.pdbx_seq_one_letter_code
_entity_poly.pdbx_strand_id
1 'polypeptide(L)'
;MSELILLDRQEEEHLIRVLEHGVSLKDARQFYMWTQGPLQGLIAHKALLCVHLGPQRQVLRLDCFHSPQLPEKALDVLTGSHSSILLQLLTESTAAPLSPRWHAFEELPQGGAHRQDLQRLKGLGITNALTHGAPTLAGGTALFMFLAVQAAQTPQRTVYLLELLLPQLHLSLTRLTHAAQTTPAQTGLAAPLSTRELDILRWVASGKTNQEIAEVLFISPFTVKNHVQNILKKLKVKNRMQAAALSQRTMAG
;
A
#
# COMPACT_ATOMS: atom_id res chain seq x y z
N MET A 1 -15.74 -5.88 28.69
CA MET A 1 -15.69 -4.45 29.08
C MET A 1 -14.60 -3.83 28.25
N SER A 2 -14.94 -2.92 27.35
CA SER A 2 -13.92 -2.19 26.58
C SER A 2 -13.19 -1.26 27.55
N GLU A 3 -11.89 -1.43 27.68
CA GLU A 3 -11.04 -0.53 28.46
C GLU A 3 -11.15 0.88 27.83
N LEU A 4 -11.45 1.88 28.63
CA LEU A 4 -11.55 3.26 28.17
C LEU A 4 -10.14 3.76 27.84
N ILE A 5 -9.86 3.96 26.56
CA ILE A 5 -8.57 4.50 26.09
C ILE A 5 -8.67 6.02 26.11
N LEU A 6 -7.93 6.66 26.99
CA LEU A 6 -7.83 8.11 27.06
C LEU A 6 -6.55 8.54 26.31
N LEU A 7 -6.70 9.48 25.39
CA LEU A 7 -5.58 10.19 24.78
C LEU A 7 -5.16 11.33 25.71
N ASP A 8 -3.88 11.58 25.82
CA ASP A 8 -3.42 12.79 26.47
C ASP A 8 -3.57 14.01 25.52
N ARG A 9 -3.44 15.23 26.05
CA ARG A 9 -3.65 16.46 25.28
C ARG A 9 -2.70 16.57 24.09
N GLN A 10 -1.49 16.11 24.21
CA GLN A 10 -0.48 16.18 23.13
C GLN A 10 -0.84 15.19 22.01
N GLU A 11 -1.33 14.02 22.36
CA GLU A 11 -1.80 13.01 21.39
C GLU A 11 -3.07 13.47 20.67
N GLU A 12 -4.02 14.08 21.40
CA GLU A 12 -5.22 14.67 20.79
C GLU A 12 -4.86 15.76 19.77
N GLU A 13 -3.99 16.70 20.14
CA GLU A 13 -3.51 17.74 19.24
C GLU A 13 -2.76 17.17 18.04
N HIS A 14 -2.01 16.08 18.23
CA HIS A 14 -1.30 15.40 17.15
C HIS A 14 -2.27 14.68 16.22
N LEU A 15 -3.27 13.98 16.76
CA LEU A 15 -4.32 13.30 15.99
C LEU A 15 -5.08 14.30 15.12
N ILE A 16 -5.49 15.44 15.69
CA ILE A 16 -6.19 16.49 14.94
C ILE A 16 -5.33 16.96 13.76
N ARG A 17 -4.06 17.27 13.99
CA ARG A 17 -3.13 17.69 12.91
C ARG A 17 -2.97 16.63 11.84
N VAL A 18 -2.86 15.35 12.21
CA VAL A 18 -2.75 14.24 11.25
C VAL A 18 -4.02 14.15 10.40
N LEU A 19 -5.20 14.28 11.01
CA LEU A 19 -6.47 14.26 10.29
C LEU A 19 -6.61 15.47 9.33
N GLU A 20 -6.31 16.68 9.79
CA GLU A 20 -6.36 17.91 8.98
C GLU A 20 -5.44 17.83 7.76
N HIS A 21 -4.18 17.38 7.94
CA HIS A 21 -3.26 17.17 6.83
C HIS A 21 -3.77 16.09 5.86
N GLY A 22 -4.35 15.01 6.40
CA GLY A 22 -4.93 13.94 5.60
C GLY A 22 -6.04 14.40 4.66
N VAL A 23 -6.86 15.41 5.07
CA VAL A 23 -7.95 15.96 4.24
C VAL A 23 -7.42 16.64 2.99
N SER A 24 -6.24 17.24 3.04
CA SER A 24 -5.66 18.04 1.95
C SER A 24 -4.84 17.26 0.94
N LEU A 25 -4.66 15.95 1.11
CA LEU A 25 -3.83 15.10 0.25
C LEU A 25 -4.41 14.99 -1.16
N LYS A 26 -3.58 15.28 -2.16
CA LYS A 26 -3.98 15.33 -3.58
C LYS A 26 -3.30 14.26 -4.44
N ASP A 27 -2.12 13.81 -4.05
CA ASP A 27 -1.30 12.88 -4.84
C ASP A 27 -0.57 11.84 -3.97
N ALA A 28 0.01 10.84 -4.63
CA ALA A 28 0.71 9.74 -3.96
C ALA A 28 1.96 10.21 -3.19
N ARG A 29 2.63 11.28 -3.65
CA ARG A 29 3.79 11.86 -2.97
C ARG A 29 3.37 12.47 -1.64
N GLN A 30 2.30 13.26 -1.63
CA GLN A 30 1.77 13.86 -0.40
C GLN A 30 1.29 12.77 0.57
N PHE A 31 0.64 11.72 0.05
CA PHE A 31 0.23 10.57 0.87
C PHE A 31 1.46 9.85 1.47
N TYR A 32 2.50 9.62 0.68
CA TYR A 32 3.76 9.05 1.18
C TYR A 32 4.36 9.93 2.29
N MET A 33 4.49 11.24 2.05
CA MET A 33 5.04 12.17 3.04
C MET A 33 4.20 12.22 4.31
N TRP A 34 2.89 12.10 4.19
CA TRP A 34 1.97 12.07 5.32
C TRP A 34 2.10 10.76 6.12
N THR A 35 2.17 9.61 5.45
CA THR A 35 2.31 8.30 6.10
C THR A 35 3.68 8.09 6.74
N GLN A 36 4.75 8.63 6.14
CA GLN A 36 6.12 8.51 6.64
C GLN A 36 6.55 9.70 7.53
N GLY A 37 5.69 10.69 7.70
CA GLY A 37 5.89 11.86 8.55
C GLY A 37 4.86 11.92 9.68
N PRO A 38 3.83 12.78 9.58
CA PRO A 38 2.89 13.01 10.67
C PRO A 38 2.25 11.74 11.24
N LEU A 39 1.89 10.77 10.40
CA LEU A 39 1.26 9.53 10.84
C LEU A 39 2.18 8.65 11.70
N GLN A 40 3.51 8.75 11.51
CA GLN A 40 4.49 8.01 12.30
C GLN A 40 4.44 8.37 13.80
N GLY A 41 4.04 9.59 14.15
CA GLY A 41 3.89 10.01 15.54
C GLY A 41 2.71 9.34 16.27
N LEU A 42 1.72 8.82 15.53
CA LEU A 42 0.57 8.08 16.09
C LEU A 42 0.75 6.57 15.96
N ILE A 43 1.14 6.12 14.79
CA ILE A 43 1.37 4.70 14.50
C ILE A 43 2.74 4.58 13.85
N ALA A 44 3.77 4.42 14.69
CA ALA A 44 5.14 4.23 14.22
C ALA A 44 5.26 2.86 13.53
N HIS A 45 5.62 2.85 12.24
CA HIS A 45 5.67 1.64 11.42
C HIS A 45 6.79 1.72 10.37
N LYS A 46 7.25 0.58 9.88
CA LYS A 46 8.26 0.54 8.81
C LYS A 46 7.64 0.53 7.41
N ALA A 47 6.45 -0.06 7.26
CA ALA A 47 5.74 -0.07 5.98
C ALA A 47 4.22 -0.05 6.19
N LEU A 48 3.52 0.59 5.25
CA LEU A 48 2.08 0.56 5.09
C LEU A 48 1.74 -0.05 3.73
N LEU A 49 1.06 -1.19 3.74
CA LEU A 49 0.48 -1.78 2.54
C LEU A 49 -1.00 -1.35 2.44
N CYS A 50 -1.37 -0.85 1.27
CA CYS A 50 -2.74 -0.55 0.92
C CYS A 50 -3.19 -1.53 -0.16
N VAL A 51 -4.13 -2.42 0.17
CA VAL A 51 -4.59 -3.47 -0.72
C VAL A 51 -6.04 -3.21 -1.10
N HIS A 52 -6.32 -3.16 -2.39
CA HIS A 52 -7.68 -3.14 -2.92
C HIS A 52 -8.06 -4.53 -3.38
N LEU A 53 -9.10 -5.07 -2.79
CA LEU A 53 -9.70 -6.35 -3.16
C LEU A 53 -11.00 -6.11 -3.93
N GLY A 54 -11.19 -6.87 -4.99
CA GLY A 54 -12.45 -6.93 -5.70
C GLY A 54 -13.51 -7.75 -4.96
N PRO A 55 -14.75 -7.81 -5.50
CA PRO A 55 -15.86 -8.55 -4.88
C PRO A 55 -15.57 -10.04 -4.66
N GLN A 56 -14.73 -10.64 -5.51
CA GLN A 56 -14.28 -12.04 -5.38
C GLN A 56 -13.00 -12.20 -4.56
N ARG A 57 -12.64 -11.18 -3.76
CA ARG A 57 -11.42 -11.11 -2.95
C ARG A 57 -10.10 -11.20 -3.74
N GLN A 58 -10.14 -11.03 -5.05
CA GLN A 58 -8.94 -10.92 -5.87
C GLN A 58 -8.23 -9.58 -5.60
N VAL A 59 -6.90 -9.60 -5.53
CA VAL A 59 -6.11 -8.38 -5.37
C VAL A 59 -6.16 -7.61 -6.69
N LEU A 60 -6.81 -6.45 -6.68
CA LEU A 60 -6.89 -5.53 -7.81
C LEU A 60 -5.70 -4.58 -7.84
N ARG A 61 -5.26 -4.14 -6.66
CA ARG A 61 -4.17 -3.20 -6.50
C ARG A 61 -3.47 -3.39 -5.15
N LEU A 62 -2.16 -3.27 -5.15
CA LEU A 62 -1.32 -3.26 -3.96
C LEU A 62 -0.35 -2.08 -4.07
N ASP A 63 -0.46 -1.14 -3.15
CA ASP A 63 0.48 -0.03 -2.99
C ASP A 63 1.26 -0.24 -1.69
N CYS A 64 2.57 0.00 -1.73
CA CYS A 64 3.45 -0.10 -0.56
C CYS A 64 4.16 1.23 -0.31
N PHE A 65 3.92 1.80 0.87
CA PHE A 65 4.57 3.01 1.37
C PHE A 65 5.47 2.61 2.54
N HIS A 66 6.78 2.78 2.39
CA HIS A 66 7.72 2.26 3.38
C HIS A 66 8.84 3.26 3.69
N SER A 67 9.40 3.12 4.89
CA SER A 67 10.61 3.84 5.27
C SER A 67 11.78 3.50 4.33
N PRO A 68 12.65 4.47 3.97
CA PRO A 68 13.87 4.21 3.22
C PRO A 68 14.81 3.18 3.88
N GLN A 69 14.66 3.00 5.19
CA GLN A 69 15.46 2.03 5.96
C GLN A 69 14.97 0.58 5.81
N LEU A 70 13.81 0.34 5.16
CA LEU A 70 13.32 -1.01 4.96
C LEU A 70 14.10 -1.70 3.84
N PRO A 71 14.78 -2.83 4.10
CA PRO A 71 15.55 -3.53 3.08
C PRO A 71 14.65 -4.02 1.93
N GLU A 72 15.14 -3.95 0.69
CA GLU A 72 14.41 -4.41 -0.50
C GLU A 72 13.97 -5.88 -0.38
N LYS A 73 14.80 -6.72 0.25
CA LYS A 73 14.47 -8.13 0.54
C LYS A 73 13.20 -8.29 1.40
N ALA A 74 12.89 -7.33 2.28
CA ALA A 74 11.65 -7.36 3.05
C ALA A 74 10.44 -7.10 2.17
N LEU A 75 10.58 -6.18 1.21
CA LEU A 75 9.52 -5.88 0.25
C LEU A 75 9.21 -7.09 -0.63
N ASP A 76 10.23 -7.81 -1.10
CA ASP A 76 10.04 -9.02 -1.89
C ASP A 76 9.26 -10.09 -1.12
N VAL A 77 9.53 -10.26 0.18
CA VAL A 77 8.79 -11.21 1.02
C VAL A 77 7.35 -10.74 1.26
N LEU A 78 7.14 -9.44 1.52
CA LEU A 78 5.82 -8.90 1.87
C LEU A 78 4.88 -8.77 0.67
N THR A 79 5.42 -8.45 -0.50
CA THR A 79 4.64 -8.05 -1.66
C THR A 79 4.82 -8.98 -2.87
N GLY A 80 5.66 -9.99 -2.74
CA GLY A 80 5.85 -11.03 -3.75
C GLY A 80 4.55 -11.78 -4.05
N SER A 81 4.33 -12.16 -5.31
CA SER A 81 3.12 -12.86 -5.77
C SER A 81 2.84 -14.19 -5.04
N HIS A 82 3.80 -14.70 -4.29
CA HIS A 82 3.72 -15.93 -3.52
C HIS A 82 3.92 -15.70 -2.01
N SER A 83 3.79 -14.45 -1.53
CA SER A 83 3.88 -14.19 -0.10
C SER A 83 2.78 -14.92 0.66
N SER A 84 3.15 -15.98 1.35
CA SER A 84 2.23 -16.77 2.15
C SER A 84 1.68 -15.97 3.34
N ILE A 85 2.50 -15.07 3.88
CA ILE A 85 2.12 -14.19 4.99
C ILE A 85 1.11 -13.15 4.55
N LEU A 86 1.34 -12.50 3.39
CA LEU A 86 0.38 -11.54 2.85
C LEU A 86 -0.98 -12.21 2.62
N LEU A 87 -1.01 -13.39 2.01
CA LEU A 87 -2.25 -14.15 1.78
C LEU A 87 -2.96 -14.49 3.08
N GLN A 88 -2.23 -14.89 4.12
CA GLN A 88 -2.81 -15.18 5.43
C GLN A 88 -3.39 -13.92 6.07
N LEU A 89 -2.61 -12.84 6.15
CA LEU A 89 -3.09 -11.57 6.71
C LEU A 89 -4.31 -11.04 5.95
N LEU A 90 -4.34 -11.17 4.62
CA LEU A 90 -5.50 -10.85 3.80
C LEU A 90 -6.71 -11.70 4.19
N THR A 91 -6.53 -13.00 4.34
CA THR A 91 -7.62 -13.93 4.69
C THR A 91 -8.20 -13.63 6.06
N GLU A 92 -7.35 -13.43 7.06
CA GLU A 92 -7.76 -13.12 8.43
C GLU A 92 -8.41 -11.74 8.55
N SER A 93 -7.87 -10.73 7.85
CA SER A 93 -8.34 -9.35 7.93
C SER A 93 -9.60 -9.10 7.10
N THR A 94 -9.93 -9.97 6.15
CA THR A 94 -11.16 -9.88 5.37
C THR A 94 -12.30 -10.75 5.92
N ALA A 95 -12.04 -11.52 6.97
CA ALA A 95 -13.10 -12.19 7.71
C ALA A 95 -14.01 -11.14 8.38
N ALA A 96 -15.32 -11.26 8.19
CA ALA A 96 -16.28 -10.35 8.81
C ALA A 96 -16.36 -10.58 10.34
N PRO A 97 -16.55 -9.52 11.14
CA PRO A 97 -16.61 -8.11 10.78
C PRO A 97 -15.23 -7.52 10.48
N LEU A 98 -15.19 -6.54 9.56
CA LEU A 98 -13.98 -5.76 9.29
C LEU A 98 -13.65 -4.91 10.51
N SER A 99 -12.67 -5.33 11.29
CA SER A 99 -12.21 -4.65 12.50
C SER A 99 -10.68 -4.60 12.52
N PRO A 100 -10.08 -3.65 13.24
CA PRO A 100 -8.63 -3.64 13.36
C PRO A 100 -8.16 -4.89 14.10
N ARG A 101 -7.05 -5.46 13.63
CA ARG A 101 -6.44 -6.67 14.20
C ARG A 101 -4.94 -6.50 14.33
N TRP A 102 -4.46 -6.82 15.51
CA TRP A 102 -3.04 -6.98 15.77
C TRP A 102 -2.62 -8.42 15.47
N HIS A 103 -1.56 -8.59 14.71
CA HIS A 103 -0.97 -9.88 14.37
C HIS A 103 0.46 -9.91 14.89
N ALA A 104 0.70 -10.63 15.98
CA ALA A 104 2.06 -10.99 16.38
C ALA A 104 2.52 -12.18 15.52
N PHE A 105 3.62 -12.03 14.80
CA PHE A 105 4.06 -13.07 13.84
C PHE A 105 4.50 -14.37 14.52
N GLU A 106 4.80 -14.33 15.81
CA GLU A 106 5.07 -15.53 16.62
C GLU A 106 3.81 -16.37 16.86
N GLU A 107 2.62 -15.77 16.85
CA GLU A 107 1.33 -16.43 17.03
C GLU A 107 0.77 -17.00 15.71
N LEU A 108 1.33 -16.63 14.57
CA LEU A 108 0.91 -17.14 13.27
C LEU A 108 1.34 -18.60 13.08
N PRO A 109 0.61 -19.40 12.27
CA PRO A 109 0.97 -20.79 11.97
C PRO A 109 2.41 -20.92 11.46
N GLN A 110 3.22 -21.74 12.14
CA GLN A 110 4.66 -21.91 11.88
C GLN A 110 4.96 -23.05 10.89
N GLY A 111 4.04 -23.37 9.97
CA GLY A 111 4.15 -24.50 9.03
C GLY A 111 4.55 -24.10 7.59
N GLY A 112 5.23 -24.98 6.89
CA GLY A 112 5.47 -24.87 5.44
C GLY A 112 6.17 -23.58 4.99
N ALA A 113 5.66 -22.95 3.93
CA ALA A 113 6.21 -21.73 3.36
C ALA A 113 6.16 -20.53 4.33
N HIS A 114 5.17 -20.49 5.23
CA HIS A 114 5.03 -19.44 6.25
C HIS A 114 6.25 -19.32 7.14
N ARG A 115 6.82 -20.46 7.57
CA ARG A 115 7.97 -20.47 8.46
C ARG A 115 9.18 -19.75 7.87
N GLN A 116 9.45 -19.97 6.59
CA GLN A 116 10.59 -19.33 5.92
C GLN A 116 10.37 -17.82 5.80
N ASP A 117 9.18 -17.40 5.40
CA ASP A 117 8.83 -15.98 5.25
C ASP A 117 8.86 -15.27 6.61
N LEU A 118 8.29 -15.89 7.67
CA LEU A 118 8.33 -15.35 9.04
C LEU A 118 9.76 -15.20 9.55
N GLN A 119 10.62 -16.20 9.33
CA GLN A 119 12.03 -16.12 9.70
C GLN A 119 12.77 -15.01 8.97
N ARG A 120 12.52 -14.85 7.66
CA ARG A 120 13.11 -13.77 6.85
C ARG A 120 12.67 -12.41 7.37
N LEU A 121 11.37 -12.21 7.61
CA LEU A 121 10.82 -10.96 8.13
C LEU A 121 11.33 -10.65 9.55
N LYS A 122 11.40 -11.66 10.43
CA LYS A 122 11.96 -11.50 11.78
C LYS A 122 13.44 -11.09 11.73
N GLY A 123 14.22 -11.67 10.83
CA GLY A 123 15.62 -11.27 10.59
C GLY A 123 15.78 -9.83 10.10
N LEU A 124 14.72 -9.23 9.54
CA LEU A 124 14.65 -7.84 9.08
C LEU A 124 13.96 -6.91 10.10
N GLY A 125 13.66 -7.43 11.30
CA GLY A 125 13.01 -6.70 12.38
C GLY A 125 11.53 -6.38 12.11
N ILE A 126 10.85 -7.24 11.33
CA ILE A 126 9.41 -7.17 11.08
C ILE A 126 8.78 -8.37 11.81
N THR A 127 8.16 -8.11 12.95
CA THR A 127 7.64 -9.14 13.86
C THR A 127 6.13 -9.07 14.07
N ASN A 128 5.50 -8.05 13.53
CA ASN A 128 4.07 -7.83 13.70
C ASN A 128 3.46 -7.08 12.53
N ALA A 129 2.13 -7.14 12.46
CA ALA A 129 1.31 -6.32 11.59
C ALA A 129 0.07 -5.83 12.36
N LEU A 130 -0.40 -4.63 12.02
CA LEU A 130 -1.70 -4.11 12.41
C LEU A 130 -2.52 -3.93 11.13
N THR A 131 -3.69 -4.56 11.05
CA THR A 131 -4.52 -4.52 9.85
C THR A 131 -5.90 -3.95 10.15
N HIS A 132 -6.48 -3.26 9.18
CA HIS A 132 -7.88 -2.84 9.21
C HIS A 132 -8.43 -2.76 7.79
N GLY A 133 -9.69 -3.17 7.62
CA GLY A 133 -10.38 -3.13 6.34
C GLY A 133 -11.60 -2.20 6.36
N ALA A 134 -11.92 -1.66 5.20
CA ALA A 134 -13.15 -0.91 4.97
C ALA A 134 -13.82 -1.38 3.65
N PRO A 135 -15.15 -1.51 3.61
CA PRO A 135 -15.84 -1.81 2.37
C PRO A 135 -15.68 -0.65 1.37
N THR A 136 -15.60 -0.97 0.08
CA THR A 136 -15.56 0.03 -0.98
C THR A 136 -16.92 0.16 -1.65
N LEU A 137 -17.19 1.33 -2.24
CA LEU A 137 -18.44 1.58 -2.97
C LEU A 137 -18.63 0.64 -4.17
N ALA A 138 -17.57 0.10 -4.72
CA ALA A 138 -17.58 -0.86 -5.82
C ALA A 138 -17.83 -2.32 -5.40
N GLY A 139 -18.19 -2.57 -4.13
CA GLY A 139 -18.48 -3.90 -3.60
C GLY A 139 -17.24 -4.73 -3.24
N GLY A 140 -16.07 -4.11 -3.19
CA GLY A 140 -14.82 -4.75 -2.74
C GLY A 140 -14.43 -4.34 -1.31
N THR A 141 -13.15 -4.53 -0.99
CA THR A 141 -12.56 -4.15 0.31
C THR A 141 -11.25 -3.40 0.11
N ALA A 142 -11.07 -2.27 0.78
CA ALA A 142 -9.78 -1.65 0.97
C ALA A 142 -9.21 -2.13 2.31
N LEU A 143 -7.99 -2.65 2.28
CA LEU A 143 -7.30 -3.16 3.47
C LEU A 143 -6.00 -2.38 3.68
N PHE A 144 -5.79 -1.93 4.90
CA PHE A 144 -4.58 -1.25 5.35
C PHE A 144 -3.81 -2.17 6.28
N MET A 145 -2.52 -2.36 6.00
CA MET A 145 -1.63 -3.19 6.82
C MET A 145 -0.40 -2.39 7.19
N PHE A 146 -0.28 -2.05 8.46
CA PHE A 146 0.90 -1.44 9.05
C PHE A 146 1.84 -2.53 9.53
N LEU A 147 3.07 -2.53 9.06
CA LEU A 147 4.07 -3.57 9.32
C LEU A 147 5.19 -3.06 10.19
N ALA A 148 5.71 -3.91 11.07
CA ALA A 148 6.73 -3.57 12.06
C ALA A 148 6.31 -2.33 12.87
N VAL A 149 5.10 -2.40 13.40
CA VAL A 149 4.57 -1.35 14.28
C VAL A 149 5.39 -1.36 15.56
N GLN A 150 5.94 -0.21 15.91
CA GLN A 150 6.69 -0.05 17.15
C GLN A 150 5.69 0.16 18.29
N ALA A 151 5.61 -0.80 19.19
CA ALA A 151 4.79 -0.70 20.38
C ALA A 151 5.49 0.14 21.46
N ALA A 152 5.58 1.45 21.25
CA ALA A 152 5.78 2.38 22.37
C ALA A 152 4.53 2.45 23.26
N GLN A 153 3.40 1.92 22.76
CA GLN A 153 2.08 1.91 23.37
C GLN A 153 1.51 0.48 23.31
N THR A 154 0.50 0.21 24.12
CA THR A 154 -0.18 -1.09 24.09
C THR A 154 -0.79 -1.37 22.72
N PRO A 155 -0.85 -2.63 22.26
CA PRO A 155 -1.54 -3.00 21.02
C PRO A 155 -2.96 -2.45 20.93
N GLN A 156 -3.70 -2.44 22.04
CA GLN A 156 -5.07 -1.94 22.13
C GLN A 156 -5.16 -0.44 21.77
N ARG A 157 -4.19 0.36 22.25
CA ARG A 157 -4.13 1.79 21.95
C ARG A 157 -3.85 2.04 20.47
N THR A 158 -2.92 1.29 19.90
CA THR A 158 -2.59 1.41 18.47
C THR A 158 -3.77 0.97 17.59
N VAL A 159 -4.52 -0.05 18.00
CA VAL A 159 -5.76 -0.49 17.36
C VAL A 159 -6.79 0.64 17.38
N TYR A 160 -7.01 1.27 18.52
CA TYR A 160 -7.94 2.40 18.68
C TYR A 160 -7.56 3.59 17.79
N LEU A 161 -6.29 3.96 17.74
CA LEU A 161 -5.81 5.03 16.86
C LEU A 161 -6.06 4.70 15.38
N LEU A 162 -5.88 3.44 14.98
CA LEU A 162 -6.19 3.03 13.62
C LEU A 162 -7.69 3.13 13.29
N GLU A 163 -8.57 2.81 14.24
CA GLU A 163 -10.01 2.99 14.06
C GLU A 163 -10.36 4.46 13.78
N LEU A 164 -9.76 5.38 14.54
CA LEU A 164 -9.98 6.82 14.34
C LEU A 164 -9.43 7.33 13.00
N LEU A 165 -8.33 6.76 12.52
CA LEU A 165 -7.65 7.17 11.29
C LEU A 165 -8.21 6.50 10.03
N LEU A 166 -8.94 5.39 10.17
CA LEU A 166 -9.40 4.59 9.03
C LEU A 166 -10.23 5.39 8.01
N PRO A 167 -11.21 6.22 8.41
CA PRO A 167 -11.99 7.01 7.46
C PRO A 167 -11.10 7.92 6.61
N GLN A 168 -10.08 8.54 7.25
CA GLN A 168 -9.16 9.43 6.56
C GLN A 168 -8.22 8.66 5.61
N LEU A 169 -7.69 7.52 6.04
CA LEU A 169 -6.89 6.63 5.19
C LEU A 169 -7.69 6.20 3.95
N HIS A 170 -8.94 5.79 4.16
CA HIS A 170 -9.82 5.33 3.09
C HIS A 170 -10.14 6.45 2.10
N LEU A 171 -10.54 7.63 2.57
CA LEU A 171 -10.83 8.78 1.73
C LEU A 171 -9.60 9.23 0.93
N SER A 172 -8.45 9.30 1.57
CA SER A 172 -7.20 9.70 0.91
C SER A 172 -6.82 8.70 -0.18
N LEU A 173 -6.87 7.40 0.12
CA LEU A 173 -6.57 6.35 -0.86
C LEU A 173 -7.58 6.34 -2.03
N THR A 174 -8.87 6.53 -1.75
CA THR A 174 -9.92 6.62 -2.76
C THR A 174 -9.69 7.80 -3.70
N ARG A 175 -9.34 8.99 -3.18
CA ARG A 175 -8.99 10.15 -4.01
C ARG A 175 -7.80 9.87 -4.93
N LEU A 176 -6.76 9.21 -4.41
CA LEU A 176 -5.59 8.83 -5.21
C LEU A 176 -5.95 7.85 -6.33
N THR A 177 -6.86 6.92 -6.08
CA THR A 177 -7.31 5.95 -7.08
C THR A 177 -8.24 6.58 -8.12
N HIS A 178 -9.12 7.48 -7.73
CA HIS A 178 -9.99 8.22 -8.65
C HIS A 178 -9.23 9.24 -9.50
N ALA A 179 -8.28 9.98 -8.94
CA ALA A 179 -7.42 10.87 -9.70
C ALA A 179 -6.65 10.14 -10.81
N ALA A 180 -6.32 8.86 -10.60
CA ALA A 180 -5.71 8.00 -11.61
C ALA A 180 -6.71 7.48 -12.68
N GLN A 181 -8.03 7.61 -12.46
CA GLN A 181 -9.09 7.11 -13.33
C GLN A 181 -9.81 8.21 -14.12
N THR A 182 -9.68 9.47 -13.73
CA THR A 182 -10.41 10.62 -14.34
C THR A 182 -9.69 11.26 -15.53
N THR A 183 -8.96 10.49 -16.33
CA THR A 183 -8.64 10.95 -17.70
C THR A 183 -9.71 10.40 -18.63
N PRO A 184 -10.37 11.24 -19.47
CA PRO A 184 -11.50 10.80 -20.29
C PRO A 184 -11.10 9.64 -21.19
N ALA A 185 -11.89 8.59 -21.15
CA ALA A 185 -11.81 7.47 -22.05
C ALA A 185 -12.06 7.96 -23.49
N GLN A 186 -11.00 8.04 -24.28
CA GLN A 186 -11.14 8.05 -25.73
C GLN A 186 -11.10 6.60 -26.22
N THR A 187 -12.24 6.19 -26.66
CA THR A 187 -12.66 5.07 -27.52
C THR A 187 -11.57 4.24 -28.20
N GLY A 188 -11.65 2.93 -27.99
CA GLY A 188 -11.21 1.93 -28.97
C GLY A 188 -10.02 1.05 -28.58
N LEU A 189 -10.31 -0.26 -28.28
CA LEU A 189 -9.37 -1.39 -28.43
C LEU A 189 -8.09 -1.39 -27.56
N ALA A 190 -8.22 -1.80 -26.35
CA ALA A 190 -7.32 -2.13 -25.26
C ALA A 190 -7.58 -1.18 -24.07
N ALA A 191 -7.65 -1.70 -22.86
CA ALA A 191 -7.90 -0.86 -21.68
C ALA A 191 -6.84 0.25 -21.60
N PRO A 192 -7.21 1.54 -21.58
CA PRO A 192 -6.26 2.64 -21.63
C PRO A 192 -5.35 2.60 -20.40
N LEU A 193 -4.09 3.01 -20.59
CA LEU A 193 -3.17 3.19 -19.47
C LEU A 193 -3.70 4.27 -18.53
N SER A 194 -3.67 4.02 -17.23
CA SER A 194 -3.96 5.05 -16.23
C SER A 194 -2.89 6.15 -16.29
N THR A 195 -3.20 7.34 -15.76
CA THR A 195 -2.24 8.46 -15.68
C THR A 195 -0.95 8.01 -15.02
N ARG A 196 -1.05 7.21 -13.95
CA ARG A 196 0.11 6.68 -13.24
C ARG A 196 0.93 5.72 -14.10
N GLU A 197 0.27 4.86 -14.86
CA GLU A 197 0.93 3.95 -15.80
C GLU A 197 1.59 4.72 -16.96
N LEU A 198 0.99 5.82 -17.42
CA LEU A 198 1.60 6.70 -18.43
C LEU A 198 2.86 7.38 -17.89
N ASP A 199 2.83 7.90 -16.66
CA ASP A 199 4.00 8.50 -16.02
C ASP A 199 5.14 7.49 -15.89
N ILE A 200 4.82 6.29 -15.41
CA ILE A 200 5.81 5.20 -15.30
C ILE A 200 6.33 4.80 -16.67
N LEU A 201 5.46 4.70 -17.69
CA LEU A 201 5.86 4.37 -19.04
C LEU A 201 6.80 5.43 -19.65
N ARG A 202 6.60 6.71 -19.35
CA ARG A 202 7.53 7.80 -19.76
C ARG A 202 8.92 7.58 -19.16
N TRP A 203 9.01 7.26 -17.88
CA TRP A 203 10.28 6.98 -17.22
C TRP A 203 10.92 5.68 -17.71
N VAL A 204 10.11 4.65 -18.02
CA VAL A 204 10.59 3.42 -18.67
C VAL A 204 11.17 3.74 -20.06
N ALA A 205 10.50 4.60 -20.83
CA ALA A 205 10.97 5.04 -22.16
C ALA A 205 12.25 5.89 -22.08
N SER A 206 12.48 6.59 -20.96
CA SER A 206 13.72 7.33 -20.67
C SER A 206 14.85 6.42 -20.16
N GLY A 207 14.63 5.10 -20.09
CA GLY A 207 15.64 4.14 -19.64
C GLY A 207 15.83 4.02 -18.13
N LYS A 208 14.99 4.68 -17.30
CA LYS A 208 15.07 4.64 -15.84
C LYS A 208 14.79 3.25 -15.30
N THR A 209 15.55 2.82 -14.31
CA THR A 209 15.31 1.58 -13.56
C THR A 209 14.07 1.70 -12.67
N ASN A 210 13.53 0.59 -12.17
CA ASN A 210 12.42 0.62 -11.22
C ASN A 210 12.79 1.38 -9.93
N GLN A 211 14.04 1.29 -9.50
CA GLN A 211 14.56 2.01 -8.34
C GLN A 211 14.50 3.53 -8.58
N GLU A 212 15.07 4.02 -9.67
CA GLU A 212 15.06 5.44 -10.01
C GLU A 212 13.65 5.99 -10.23
N ILE A 213 12.75 5.18 -10.84
CA ILE A 213 11.34 5.56 -11.01
C ILE A 213 10.65 5.66 -9.65
N ALA A 214 10.95 4.72 -8.75
CA ALA A 214 10.40 4.69 -7.41
C ALA A 214 10.78 5.95 -6.61
N GLU A 215 12.05 6.36 -6.69
CA GLU A 215 12.55 7.58 -6.05
C GLU A 215 11.87 8.84 -6.60
N VAL A 216 11.76 8.97 -7.92
CA VAL A 216 11.10 10.12 -8.56
C VAL A 216 9.62 10.18 -8.23
N LEU A 217 8.96 9.02 -8.13
CA LEU A 217 7.51 8.93 -7.94
C LEU A 217 7.10 8.72 -6.47
N PHE A 218 8.07 8.64 -5.55
CA PHE A 218 7.87 8.42 -4.12
C PHE A 218 7.00 7.18 -3.81
N ILE A 219 7.30 6.07 -4.50
CA ILE A 219 6.68 4.76 -4.30
C ILE A 219 7.76 3.69 -4.20
N SER A 220 7.39 2.45 -3.83
CA SER A 220 8.37 1.37 -3.80
C SER A 220 8.79 0.91 -5.21
N PRO A 221 10.02 0.41 -5.40
CA PRO A 221 10.44 -0.23 -6.66
C PRO A 221 9.52 -1.39 -7.05
N PHE A 222 8.95 -2.06 -6.06
CA PHE A 222 7.98 -3.13 -6.26
C PHE A 222 6.65 -2.58 -6.81
N THR A 223 6.16 -1.46 -6.30
CA THR A 223 4.97 -0.79 -6.85
C THR A 223 5.20 -0.41 -8.32
N VAL A 224 6.40 0.08 -8.64
CA VAL A 224 6.80 0.35 -10.04
C VAL A 224 6.78 -0.93 -10.88
N LYS A 225 7.36 -2.04 -10.36
CA LYS A 225 7.36 -3.35 -11.03
C LYS A 225 5.93 -3.81 -11.36
N ASN A 226 5.00 -3.68 -10.41
CA ASN A 226 3.60 -4.04 -10.63
C ASN A 226 2.93 -3.17 -11.70
N HIS A 227 3.17 -1.86 -11.67
CA HIS A 227 2.68 -0.97 -12.72
C HIS A 227 3.27 -1.33 -14.09
N VAL A 228 4.57 -1.61 -14.17
CA VAL A 228 5.22 -2.05 -15.41
C VAL A 228 4.58 -3.34 -15.92
N GLN A 229 4.33 -4.34 -15.06
CA GLN A 229 3.64 -5.57 -15.47
C GLN A 229 2.23 -5.30 -16.02
N ASN A 230 1.47 -4.41 -15.39
CA ASN A 230 0.15 -4.01 -15.85
C ASN A 230 0.22 -3.26 -17.19
N ILE A 231 1.20 -2.38 -17.36
CA ILE A 231 1.49 -1.69 -18.64
C ILE A 231 1.77 -2.71 -19.75
N LEU A 232 2.63 -3.71 -19.49
CA LEU A 232 2.95 -4.76 -20.47
C LEU A 232 1.71 -5.53 -20.90
N LYS A 233 0.84 -5.91 -19.93
CA LYS A 233 -0.43 -6.59 -20.21
C LYS A 233 -1.36 -5.72 -21.05
N LYS A 234 -1.55 -4.45 -20.66
CA LYS A 234 -2.43 -3.50 -21.36
C LYS A 234 -1.96 -3.17 -22.76
N LEU A 235 -0.64 -2.98 -22.95
CA LEU A 235 -0.03 -2.73 -24.26
C LEU A 235 0.13 -4.01 -25.09
N LYS A 236 -0.17 -5.19 -24.52
CA LYS A 236 0.01 -6.50 -25.17
C LYS A 236 1.46 -6.74 -25.65
N VAL A 237 2.44 -6.27 -24.89
CA VAL A 237 3.88 -6.44 -25.18
C VAL A 237 4.52 -7.39 -24.18
N LYS A 238 5.62 -8.07 -24.60
CA LYS A 238 6.26 -9.12 -23.81
C LYS A 238 7.31 -8.61 -22.81
N ASN A 239 7.89 -7.43 -23.07
CA ASN A 239 8.97 -6.89 -22.23
C ASN A 239 8.99 -5.36 -22.21
N ARG A 240 9.76 -4.79 -21.26
CA ARG A 240 9.85 -3.34 -21.06
C ARG A 240 10.46 -2.59 -22.24
N MET A 241 11.35 -3.22 -23.02
CA MET A 241 11.94 -2.60 -24.21
C MET A 241 10.88 -2.37 -25.29
N GLN A 242 9.98 -3.32 -25.48
CA GLN A 242 8.85 -3.17 -26.40
C GLN A 242 7.88 -2.09 -25.93
N ALA A 243 7.62 -2.00 -24.61
CA ALA A 243 6.79 -0.94 -24.06
C ALA A 243 7.44 0.45 -24.26
N ALA A 244 8.74 0.58 -24.04
CA ALA A 244 9.49 1.80 -24.27
C ALA A 244 9.45 2.24 -25.75
N ALA A 245 9.68 1.31 -26.68
CA ALA A 245 9.65 1.57 -28.12
C ALA A 245 8.27 2.02 -28.62
N LEU A 246 7.18 1.41 -28.09
CA LEU A 246 5.81 1.83 -28.37
C LEU A 246 5.53 3.25 -27.87
N SER A 247 5.95 3.58 -26.64
CA SER A 247 5.79 4.90 -26.06
C SER A 247 6.49 5.99 -26.88
N GLN A 248 7.71 5.73 -27.36
CA GLN A 248 8.46 6.68 -28.19
C GLN A 248 7.78 6.94 -29.55
N ARG A 249 7.15 5.94 -30.15
CA ARG A 249 6.40 6.11 -31.42
C ARG A 249 5.13 6.93 -31.23
N THR A 250 4.45 6.80 -30.10
CA THR A 250 3.20 7.53 -29.82
C THR A 250 3.44 8.99 -29.40
N MET A 251 4.66 9.34 -28.94
CA MET A 251 5.04 10.70 -28.55
C MET A 251 5.70 11.50 -29.70
N ALA A 252 6.08 10.83 -30.80
CA ALA A 252 6.74 11.44 -31.95
C ALA A 252 5.77 11.76 -33.11
N GLY A 253 4.49 11.47 -33.01
CA GLY A 253 3.40 11.79 -33.93
C GLY A 253 2.35 12.68 -33.27
#